data_3d5bd0d70fbb5602f4430200a2676d87
#
_entry.id   3d5bd0d70fbb5602f4430200a2676d87
#
_cell.length_a   1.000
_cell.length_b   1.000
_cell.length_c   1.000
_cell.angle_alpha   90.00
_cell.angle_beta   90.00
_cell.angle_gamma   90.00
#
_symmetry.space_group_name_H-M   'P 1'
#
loop_
_entity.id
_entity.type
_entity.pdbx_description
1 polymer ?
#
loop_
_entity_poly.entity_id
_entity_poly.type
_entity_poly.pdbx_seq_one_letter_code
_entity_poly.pdbx_strand_id
1 'polypeptide(L)'
;MFFLRDLKAISLLALLLVGCSHETNSAGEMSKQVIQKTNVSPLLAKAYETQKVEDYFKQGNNFLESHRYQDAIAEYEKALQIKPDKYEAWINQGNALTALQRYDKAIATYDKAIAIKKDLHEAWYNRGNALTALHLYLDAVIAYKKAIAIKPDKYEAWINQGIALTKLARYTEAIVAYDKAIAIHPKKHEAYYNKACSYALQNNIELTTQNLQKAIKLYPKKYQQLAKSDPDFDKVRRNKRFQELLQ
;
A
#
# COMPACT_ATOMS: atom_id res chain seq x y z
N MET A 1 -15.24 -0.13 -45.10
CA MET A 1 -15.58 -1.57 -45.19
C MET A 1 -14.36 -2.48 -45.00
N PHE A 2 -13.25 -2.00 -44.42
CA PHE A 2 -12.01 -2.75 -44.18
C PHE A 2 -11.79 -3.13 -42.71
N PHE A 3 -12.49 -2.50 -41.75
CA PHE A 3 -12.29 -2.70 -40.31
C PHE A 3 -12.92 -3.98 -39.74
N LEU A 4 -13.86 -4.62 -40.41
CA LEU A 4 -14.58 -5.80 -39.88
C LEU A 4 -13.93 -7.15 -40.23
N ARG A 5 -12.96 -7.19 -41.16
CA ARG A 5 -12.27 -8.46 -41.53
C ARG A 5 -11.17 -8.82 -40.50
N ASP A 6 -10.54 -7.84 -39.91
CA ASP A 6 -9.43 -8.07 -38.93
C ASP A 6 -9.93 -8.52 -37.55
N LEU A 7 -11.14 -8.09 -37.13
CA LEU A 7 -11.73 -8.56 -35.86
C LEU A 7 -12.11 -10.05 -35.89
N LYS A 8 -12.50 -10.59 -37.04
CA LYS A 8 -12.81 -12.03 -37.16
C LYS A 8 -11.56 -12.92 -37.15
N ALA A 9 -10.43 -12.43 -37.66
CA ALA A 9 -9.15 -13.14 -37.59
C ALA A 9 -8.61 -13.20 -36.16
N ILE A 10 -8.79 -12.14 -35.35
CA ILE A 10 -8.41 -12.09 -33.96
C ILE A 10 -9.26 -13.05 -33.10
N SER A 11 -10.56 -13.15 -33.39
CA SER A 11 -11.48 -14.08 -32.72
C SER A 11 -11.18 -15.54 -33.03
N LEU A 12 -10.72 -15.86 -34.25
CA LEU A 12 -10.39 -17.24 -34.65
C LEU A 12 -9.06 -17.70 -34.06
N LEU A 13 -8.08 -16.80 -33.89
CA LEU A 13 -6.79 -17.11 -33.25
C LEU A 13 -6.95 -17.32 -31.75
N ALA A 14 -7.83 -16.56 -31.09
CA ALA A 14 -8.16 -16.73 -29.69
C ALA A 14 -8.87 -18.06 -29.40
N LEU A 15 -9.70 -18.54 -30.32
CA LEU A 15 -10.40 -19.84 -30.19
C LEU A 15 -9.49 -21.05 -30.38
N LEU A 16 -8.36 -20.92 -31.10
CA LEU A 16 -7.38 -22.00 -31.28
C LEU A 16 -6.42 -22.14 -30.07
N LEU A 17 -6.35 -21.13 -29.20
CA LEU A 17 -5.48 -21.14 -28.02
C LEU A 17 -6.17 -21.65 -26.73
N VAL A 18 -7.49 -21.82 -26.74
CA VAL A 18 -8.29 -22.29 -25.58
C VAL A 18 -8.42 -23.82 -25.50
N GLY A 19 -7.90 -24.55 -26.48
CA GLY A 19 -8.16 -25.98 -26.69
C GLY A 19 -7.09 -26.98 -26.23
N CYS A 20 -6.09 -26.65 -25.39
CA CYS A 20 -5.18 -27.66 -24.83
C CYS A 20 -4.66 -27.24 -23.46
N SER A 21 -5.26 -27.78 -22.41
CA SER A 21 -4.69 -27.87 -21.08
C SER A 21 -3.66 -29.03 -21.05
N HIS A 22 -2.45 -28.72 -20.69
CA HIS A 22 -1.23 -29.47 -20.37
C HIS A 22 -0.11 -29.26 -21.39
N GLU A 23 0.82 -28.38 -21.01
CA GLU A 23 2.25 -28.29 -21.32
C GLU A 23 2.69 -26.82 -21.36
N THR A 24 3.18 -26.32 -20.22
CA THR A 24 3.39 -24.86 -20.02
C THR A 24 4.70 -24.29 -20.59
N ASN A 25 5.59 -25.12 -21.16
CA ASN A 25 6.84 -24.64 -21.76
C ASN A 25 6.88 -24.68 -23.31
N SER A 26 6.15 -25.60 -23.94
CA SER A 26 6.17 -25.73 -25.40
C SER A 26 5.28 -24.70 -26.10
N ALA A 27 4.19 -24.26 -25.47
CA ALA A 27 3.24 -23.30 -26.05
C ALA A 27 3.86 -21.89 -26.21
N GLY A 28 4.74 -21.47 -25.29
CA GLY A 28 5.43 -20.20 -25.35
C GLY A 28 6.49 -20.12 -26.47
N GLU A 29 7.19 -21.23 -26.73
CA GLU A 29 8.17 -21.31 -27.81
C GLU A 29 7.50 -21.52 -29.17
N MET A 30 6.44 -22.33 -29.25
CA MET A 30 5.66 -22.48 -30.48
C MET A 30 4.99 -21.16 -30.89
N SER A 31 4.46 -20.38 -29.97
CA SER A 31 3.87 -19.06 -30.30
C SER A 31 4.93 -18.08 -30.81
N LYS A 32 6.15 -18.08 -30.28
CA LYS A 32 7.26 -17.28 -30.79
C LYS A 32 7.69 -17.73 -32.19
N GLN A 33 7.74 -19.03 -32.46
CA GLN A 33 8.08 -19.57 -33.78
C GLN A 33 6.98 -19.31 -34.81
N VAL A 34 5.70 -19.36 -34.42
CA VAL A 34 4.57 -19.02 -35.30
C VAL A 34 4.57 -17.53 -35.64
N ILE A 35 4.86 -16.66 -34.69
CA ILE A 35 4.98 -15.21 -34.92
C ILE A 35 6.16 -14.90 -35.85
N GLN A 36 7.28 -15.62 -35.77
CA GLN A 36 8.42 -15.45 -36.68
C GLN A 36 8.20 -16.04 -38.07
N LYS A 37 7.39 -17.09 -38.24
CA LYS A 37 7.12 -17.75 -39.53
C LYS A 37 5.94 -17.18 -40.31
N THR A 38 4.98 -16.58 -39.64
CA THR A 38 3.87 -15.85 -40.27
C THR A 38 4.23 -14.37 -40.25
N ASN A 39 4.15 -13.70 -41.41
CA ASN A 39 4.31 -12.23 -41.52
C ASN A 39 3.22 -11.50 -40.69
N VAL A 40 3.17 -11.76 -39.39
CA VAL A 40 2.18 -11.21 -38.47
C VAL A 40 2.40 -9.71 -38.40
N SER A 41 1.40 -8.94 -38.71
CA SER A 41 1.43 -7.49 -38.61
C SER A 41 2.03 -7.05 -37.28
N PRO A 42 2.92 -6.05 -37.25
CA PRO A 42 3.48 -5.50 -36.00
C PRO A 42 2.39 -5.15 -34.96
N LEU A 43 1.19 -4.87 -35.43
CA LEU A 43 0.01 -4.60 -34.59
C LEU A 43 -0.44 -5.85 -33.79
N LEU A 44 -0.40 -7.03 -34.41
CA LEU A 44 -0.74 -8.30 -33.75
C LEU A 44 0.32 -8.70 -32.73
N ALA A 45 1.59 -8.50 -33.05
CA ALA A 45 2.68 -8.74 -32.10
C ALA A 45 2.55 -7.86 -30.86
N LYS A 46 2.29 -6.57 -31.06
CA LYS A 46 2.06 -5.62 -29.94
C LYS A 46 0.81 -5.98 -29.13
N ALA A 47 -0.28 -6.40 -29.79
CA ALA A 47 -1.48 -6.84 -29.09
C ALA A 47 -1.22 -8.09 -28.22
N TYR A 48 -0.46 -9.05 -28.75
CA TYR A 48 -0.05 -10.25 -28.02
C TYR A 48 0.82 -9.92 -26.79
N GLU A 49 1.82 -9.04 -26.95
CA GLU A 49 2.65 -8.60 -25.82
C GLU A 49 1.81 -7.88 -24.75
N THR A 50 0.88 -7.02 -25.18
CA THR A 50 -0.03 -6.33 -24.26
C THR A 50 -0.88 -7.32 -23.49
N GLN A 51 -1.47 -8.31 -24.17
CA GLN A 51 -2.26 -9.35 -23.50
C GLN A 51 -1.41 -10.13 -22.50
N LYS A 52 -0.20 -10.49 -22.87
CA LYS A 52 0.74 -11.22 -21.99
C LYS A 52 1.09 -10.43 -20.73
N VAL A 53 1.26 -9.11 -20.84
CA VAL A 53 1.47 -8.22 -19.67
C VAL A 53 0.27 -8.28 -18.73
N GLU A 54 -0.95 -8.18 -19.27
CA GLU A 54 -2.17 -8.22 -18.45
C GLU A 54 -2.37 -9.59 -17.80
N ASP A 55 -2.03 -10.69 -18.48
CA ASP A 55 -2.11 -12.05 -17.94
C ASP A 55 -1.15 -12.23 -16.77
N TYR A 56 0.11 -11.82 -16.90
CA TYR A 56 1.08 -11.86 -15.80
C TYR A 56 0.65 -10.95 -14.63
N PHE A 57 0.18 -9.74 -14.92
CA PHE A 57 -0.29 -8.82 -13.90
C PHE A 57 -1.48 -9.41 -13.12
N LYS A 58 -2.45 -9.97 -13.82
CA LYS A 58 -3.61 -10.65 -13.21
C LYS A 58 -3.20 -11.85 -12.38
N GLN A 59 -2.26 -12.65 -12.86
CA GLN A 59 -1.74 -13.80 -12.13
C GLN A 59 -1.01 -13.35 -10.87
N GLY A 60 -0.21 -12.29 -10.95
CA GLY A 60 0.42 -11.65 -9.80
C GLY A 60 -0.59 -11.18 -8.75
N ASN A 61 -1.70 -10.57 -9.18
CA ASN A 61 -2.78 -10.15 -8.28
C ASN A 61 -3.42 -11.35 -7.57
N ASN A 62 -3.71 -12.43 -8.29
CA ASN A 62 -4.27 -13.66 -7.69
C ASN A 62 -3.33 -14.27 -6.64
N PHE A 63 -2.02 -14.25 -6.88
CA PHE A 63 -1.03 -14.69 -5.90
C PHE A 63 -0.94 -13.74 -4.70
N LEU A 64 -1.02 -12.43 -4.92
CA LEU A 64 -1.04 -11.43 -3.85
C LEU A 64 -2.24 -11.62 -2.92
N GLU A 65 -3.43 -11.80 -3.48
CA GLU A 65 -4.68 -12.06 -2.74
C GLU A 65 -4.62 -13.38 -1.97
N SER A 66 -3.94 -14.39 -2.54
CA SER A 66 -3.72 -15.69 -1.91
C SER A 66 -2.54 -15.70 -0.92
N HIS A 67 -1.96 -14.54 -0.60
CA HIS A 67 -0.79 -14.37 0.27
C HIS A 67 0.48 -15.10 -0.21
N ARG A 68 0.53 -15.51 -1.48
CA ARG A 68 1.70 -16.12 -2.14
C ARG A 68 2.62 -15.02 -2.67
N TYR A 69 3.18 -14.24 -1.76
CA TYR A 69 3.88 -13.00 -2.09
C TYR A 69 5.11 -13.19 -2.99
N GLN A 70 5.86 -14.28 -2.82
CA GLN A 70 7.03 -14.56 -3.66
C GLN A 70 6.63 -14.86 -5.10
N ASP A 71 5.55 -15.62 -5.30
CA ASP A 71 5.01 -15.93 -6.61
C ASP A 71 4.43 -14.69 -7.28
N ALA A 72 3.73 -13.84 -6.50
CA ALA A 72 3.24 -12.54 -6.98
C ALA A 72 4.38 -11.67 -7.52
N ILE A 73 5.49 -11.57 -6.79
CA ILE A 73 6.67 -10.79 -7.21
C ILE A 73 7.20 -11.32 -8.56
N ALA A 74 7.31 -12.64 -8.71
CA ALA A 74 7.82 -13.24 -9.94
C ALA A 74 6.92 -12.93 -11.16
N GLU A 75 5.60 -12.93 -10.98
CA GLU A 75 4.67 -12.59 -12.06
C GLU A 75 4.70 -11.10 -12.41
N TYR A 76 4.79 -10.21 -11.39
CA TYR A 76 4.97 -8.78 -11.66
C TYR A 76 6.29 -8.50 -12.38
N GLU A 77 7.37 -9.20 -12.06
CA GLU A 77 8.67 -9.07 -12.76
C GLU A 77 8.52 -9.43 -14.24
N LYS A 78 7.80 -10.51 -14.58
CA LYS A 78 7.53 -10.88 -15.98
C LYS A 78 6.72 -9.81 -16.71
N ALA A 79 5.69 -9.25 -16.05
CA ALA A 79 4.91 -8.16 -16.63
C ALA A 79 5.79 -6.91 -16.88
N LEU A 80 6.64 -6.56 -15.92
CA LEU A 80 7.51 -5.39 -15.95
C LEU A 80 8.69 -5.53 -16.92
N GLN A 81 9.14 -6.76 -17.22
CA GLN A 81 10.11 -7.01 -18.28
C GLN A 81 9.57 -6.65 -19.67
N ILE A 82 8.26 -6.85 -19.90
CA ILE A 82 7.61 -6.50 -21.16
C ILE A 82 7.18 -5.03 -21.15
N LYS A 83 6.60 -4.56 -20.05
CA LYS A 83 6.08 -3.20 -19.91
C LYS A 83 6.62 -2.53 -18.63
N PRO A 84 7.82 -1.93 -18.68
CA PRO A 84 8.46 -1.31 -17.52
C PRO A 84 7.71 -0.11 -16.94
N ASP A 85 6.83 0.53 -17.73
CA ASP A 85 6.03 1.70 -17.34
C ASP A 85 4.67 1.35 -16.72
N LYS A 86 4.38 0.07 -16.46
CA LYS A 86 3.17 -0.35 -15.76
C LYS A 86 3.31 -0.08 -14.26
N TYR A 87 2.99 1.15 -13.84
CA TYR A 87 3.17 1.60 -12.45
C TYR A 87 2.34 0.78 -11.46
N GLU A 88 1.17 0.24 -11.84
CA GLU A 88 0.36 -0.62 -10.99
C GLU A 88 1.12 -1.91 -10.58
N ALA A 89 1.89 -2.49 -11.51
CA ALA A 89 2.69 -3.67 -11.23
C ALA A 89 3.83 -3.36 -10.24
N TRP A 90 4.45 -2.18 -10.37
CA TRP A 90 5.43 -1.73 -9.38
C TRP A 90 4.82 -1.53 -8.00
N ILE A 91 3.61 -0.93 -7.88
CA ILE A 91 2.93 -0.76 -6.59
C ILE A 91 2.64 -2.13 -5.96
N ASN A 92 2.04 -3.06 -6.71
CA ASN A 92 1.66 -4.36 -6.19
C ASN A 92 2.87 -5.25 -5.85
N GLN A 93 3.97 -5.13 -6.62
CA GLN A 93 5.25 -5.75 -6.25
C GLN A 93 5.78 -5.18 -4.93
N GLY A 94 5.71 -3.86 -4.74
CA GLY A 94 6.08 -3.20 -3.49
C GLY A 94 5.22 -3.67 -2.31
N ASN A 95 3.92 -3.86 -2.52
CA ASN A 95 2.99 -4.39 -1.50
C ASN A 95 3.38 -5.83 -1.11
N ALA A 96 3.69 -6.69 -2.08
CA ALA A 96 4.15 -8.05 -1.82
C ALA A 96 5.50 -8.07 -1.06
N LEU A 97 6.44 -7.19 -1.44
CA LEU A 97 7.73 -7.05 -0.74
C LEU A 97 7.54 -6.54 0.70
N THR A 98 6.60 -5.61 0.92
CA THR A 98 6.25 -5.11 2.26
C THR A 98 5.67 -6.22 3.13
N ALA A 99 4.79 -7.07 2.57
CA ALA A 99 4.23 -8.22 3.28
C ALA A 99 5.31 -9.24 3.68
N LEU A 100 6.37 -9.35 2.89
CA LEU A 100 7.56 -10.16 3.20
C LEU A 100 8.58 -9.42 4.08
N GLN A 101 8.25 -8.22 4.60
CA GLN A 101 9.13 -7.36 5.41
C GLN A 101 10.44 -6.95 4.70
N ARG A 102 10.46 -7.01 3.36
CA ARG A 102 11.61 -6.57 2.54
C ARG A 102 11.51 -5.08 2.23
N TYR A 103 11.51 -4.26 3.29
CA TYR A 103 11.14 -2.84 3.22
C TYR A 103 12.04 -2.00 2.31
N ASP A 104 13.37 -2.22 2.32
CA ASP A 104 14.29 -1.49 1.44
C ASP A 104 13.95 -1.71 -0.05
N LYS A 105 13.67 -2.98 -0.42
CA LYS A 105 13.26 -3.32 -1.78
C LYS A 105 11.89 -2.75 -2.12
N ALA A 106 10.96 -2.75 -1.17
CA ALA A 106 9.63 -2.17 -1.35
C ALA A 106 9.73 -0.65 -1.63
N ILE A 107 10.54 0.08 -0.86
CA ILE A 107 10.79 1.52 -1.06
C ILE A 107 11.31 1.77 -2.47
N ALA A 108 12.35 1.06 -2.89
CA ALA A 108 12.92 1.20 -4.24
C ALA A 108 11.89 0.90 -5.34
N THR A 109 10.97 -0.03 -5.07
CA THR A 109 9.91 -0.42 -6.00
C THR A 109 8.82 0.65 -6.07
N TYR A 110 8.40 1.23 -4.94
CA TYR A 110 7.49 2.38 -4.93
C TYR A 110 8.10 3.61 -5.60
N ASP A 111 9.40 3.85 -5.45
CA ASP A 111 10.11 4.95 -6.11
C ASP A 111 10.04 4.81 -7.64
N LYS A 112 10.12 3.59 -8.19
CA LYS A 112 9.90 3.33 -9.63
C LYS A 112 8.48 3.68 -10.07
N ALA A 113 7.45 3.28 -9.31
CA ALA A 113 6.07 3.65 -9.59
C ALA A 113 5.87 5.18 -9.59
N ILE A 114 6.43 5.86 -8.59
CA ILE A 114 6.37 7.31 -8.43
C ILE A 114 7.11 8.04 -9.56
N ALA A 115 8.24 7.51 -10.02
CA ALA A 115 8.98 8.07 -11.15
C ALA A 115 8.16 8.05 -12.46
N ILE A 116 7.37 6.98 -12.67
CA ILE A 116 6.48 6.84 -13.83
C ILE A 116 5.29 7.78 -13.70
N LYS A 117 4.65 7.83 -12.52
CA LYS A 117 3.47 8.64 -12.26
C LYS A 117 3.56 9.27 -10.88
N LYS A 118 3.72 10.59 -10.83
CA LYS A 118 4.02 11.34 -9.58
C LYS A 118 2.83 11.49 -8.64
N ASP A 119 1.60 11.45 -9.17
CA ASP A 119 0.35 11.68 -8.45
C ASP A 119 -0.30 10.41 -7.89
N LEU A 120 0.50 9.42 -7.54
CA LEU A 120 0.08 8.15 -6.94
C LEU A 120 0.09 8.26 -5.42
N HIS A 121 -1.03 8.71 -4.81
CA HIS A 121 -1.12 8.79 -3.35
C HIS A 121 -0.87 7.46 -2.64
N GLU A 122 -1.25 6.35 -3.26
CA GLU A 122 -1.05 5.00 -2.72
C GLU A 122 0.44 4.63 -2.64
N ALA A 123 1.19 4.87 -3.70
CA ALA A 123 2.63 4.60 -3.72
C ALA A 123 3.38 5.44 -2.67
N TRP A 124 3.05 6.72 -2.54
CA TRP A 124 3.60 7.58 -1.50
C TRP A 124 3.24 7.11 -0.09
N TYR A 125 1.98 6.73 0.13
CA TYR A 125 1.49 6.22 1.41
C TYR A 125 2.20 4.92 1.81
N ASN A 126 2.27 3.94 0.90
CA ASN A 126 2.90 2.64 1.14
C ASN A 126 4.42 2.76 1.31
N ARG A 127 5.06 3.69 0.57
CA ARG A 127 6.46 4.07 0.80
C ARG A 127 6.67 4.61 2.22
N GLY A 128 5.77 5.48 2.70
CA GLY A 128 5.78 5.99 4.06
C GLY A 128 5.65 4.88 5.11
N ASN A 129 4.79 3.89 4.87
CA ASN A 129 4.63 2.73 5.75
C ASN A 129 5.93 1.89 5.81
N ALA A 130 6.57 1.63 4.67
CA ALA A 130 7.83 0.89 4.62
C ALA A 130 8.97 1.65 5.33
N LEU A 131 9.04 2.98 5.15
CA LEU A 131 10.01 3.84 5.86
C LEU A 131 9.76 3.84 7.39
N THR A 132 8.50 3.87 7.80
CA THR A 132 8.12 3.79 9.23
C THR A 132 8.56 2.45 9.84
N ALA A 133 8.41 1.35 9.10
CA ALA A 133 8.84 0.03 9.53
C ALA A 133 10.38 -0.07 9.71
N LEU A 134 11.13 0.70 8.92
CA LEU A 134 12.60 0.85 9.06
C LEU A 134 13.00 1.94 10.07
N HIS A 135 12.05 2.53 10.81
CA HIS A 135 12.30 3.65 11.73
C HIS A 135 12.87 4.92 11.08
N LEU A 136 12.76 5.05 9.77
CA LEU A 136 13.17 6.24 8.99
C LEU A 136 12.04 7.29 9.02
N TYR A 137 11.74 7.76 10.24
CA TYR A 137 10.53 8.57 10.50
C TYR A 137 10.51 9.91 9.77
N LEU A 138 11.67 10.56 9.56
CA LEU A 138 11.73 11.83 8.85
C LEU A 138 11.30 11.67 7.40
N ASP A 139 11.82 10.66 6.71
CA ASP A 139 11.47 10.35 5.33
C ASP A 139 10.03 9.84 5.21
N ALA A 140 9.54 9.10 6.22
CA ALA A 140 8.14 8.68 6.30
C ALA A 140 7.20 9.90 6.37
N VAL A 141 7.50 10.92 7.18
CA VAL A 141 6.72 12.16 7.24
C VAL A 141 6.67 12.84 5.88
N ILE A 142 7.79 12.89 5.14
CA ILE A 142 7.83 13.47 3.80
C ILE A 142 6.92 12.69 2.84
N ALA A 143 7.00 11.35 2.87
CA ALA A 143 6.19 10.49 2.02
C ALA A 143 4.69 10.63 2.32
N TYR A 144 4.28 10.64 3.60
CA TYR A 144 2.89 10.88 3.98
C TYR A 144 2.39 12.27 3.59
N LYS A 145 3.21 13.32 3.72
CA LYS A 145 2.87 14.67 3.24
C LYS A 145 2.57 14.68 1.74
N LYS A 146 3.34 13.94 0.94
CA LYS A 146 3.08 13.79 -0.50
C LYS A 146 1.77 13.05 -0.76
N ALA A 147 1.51 11.95 -0.07
CA ALA A 147 0.26 11.20 -0.18
C ALA A 147 -0.96 12.08 0.17
N ILE A 148 -0.87 12.85 1.25
CA ILE A 148 -1.89 13.78 1.74
C ILE A 148 -2.13 14.93 0.75
N ALA A 149 -1.07 15.47 0.16
CA ALA A 149 -1.19 16.55 -0.83
C ALA A 149 -1.97 16.09 -2.08
N ILE A 150 -1.85 14.82 -2.46
CA ILE A 150 -2.58 14.23 -3.59
C ILE A 150 -4.01 13.83 -3.17
N LYS A 151 -4.17 13.22 -1.98
CA LYS A 151 -5.44 12.75 -1.45
C LYS A 151 -5.63 13.22 -0.01
N PRO A 152 -6.16 14.44 0.22
CA PRO A 152 -6.29 15.05 1.54
C PRO A 152 -7.26 14.34 2.49
N ASP A 153 -8.23 13.59 1.95
CA ASP A 153 -9.25 12.86 2.70
C ASP A 153 -8.81 11.45 3.16
N LYS A 154 -7.56 11.06 2.86
CA LYS A 154 -7.00 9.79 3.34
C LYS A 154 -6.58 9.90 4.81
N TYR A 155 -7.53 9.67 5.72
CA TYR A 155 -7.31 9.80 7.17
C TYR A 155 -6.19 8.89 7.70
N GLU A 156 -5.96 7.71 7.09
CA GLU A 156 -4.86 6.82 7.47
C GLU A 156 -3.49 7.48 7.27
N ALA A 157 -3.33 8.26 6.20
CA ALA A 157 -2.06 8.96 5.95
C ALA A 157 -1.80 10.03 7.01
N TRP A 158 -2.85 10.74 7.48
CA TRP A 158 -2.76 11.67 8.58
C TRP A 158 -2.40 10.99 9.90
N ILE A 159 -3.02 9.84 10.22
CA ILE A 159 -2.68 9.06 11.43
C ILE A 159 -1.22 8.62 11.38
N ASN A 160 -0.78 8.01 10.28
CA ASN A 160 0.56 7.47 10.16
C ASN A 160 1.63 8.58 10.13
N GLN A 161 1.32 9.72 9.54
CA GLN A 161 2.16 10.93 9.68
C GLN A 161 2.28 11.36 11.14
N GLY A 162 1.17 11.39 11.87
CA GLY A 162 1.14 11.72 13.30
C GLY A 162 1.99 10.75 14.12
N ILE A 163 1.91 9.44 13.85
CA ILE A 163 2.73 8.42 14.51
C ILE A 163 4.22 8.69 14.25
N ALA A 164 4.61 8.90 13.00
CA ALA A 164 6.00 9.19 12.65
C ALA A 164 6.51 10.48 13.32
N LEU A 165 5.67 11.53 13.39
CA LEU A 165 5.98 12.79 14.09
C LEU A 165 6.11 12.58 15.60
N THR A 166 5.27 11.74 16.21
CA THR A 166 5.38 11.39 17.64
C THR A 166 6.71 10.69 17.93
N LYS A 167 7.15 9.77 17.07
CA LYS A 167 8.46 9.09 17.20
C LYS A 167 9.65 10.05 17.03
N LEU A 168 9.46 11.16 16.32
CA LEU A 168 10.42 12.26 16.21
C LEU A 168 10.31 13.28 17.37
N ALA A 169 9.49 13.02 18.38
CA ALA A 169 9.15 13.95 19.47
C ALA A 169 8.56 15.31 19.00
N ARG A 170 8.03 15.36 17.76
CA ARG A 170 7.35 16.54 17.16
C ARG A 170 5.86 16.52 17.53
N TYR A 171 5.58 16.52 18.84
CA TYR A 171 4.24 16.23 19.37
C TYR A 171 3.17 17.22 18.91
N THR A 172 3.47 18.50 18.85
CA THR A 172 2.50 19.53 18.39
C THR A 172 2.04 19.27 16.96
N GLU A 173 2.97 18.92 16.07
CA GLU A 173 2.63 18.62 14.68
C GLU A 173 1.89 17.29 14.56
N ALA A 174 2.25 16.30 15.39
CA ALA A 174 1.55 15.02 15.46
C ALA A 174 0.07 15.23 15.85
N ILE A 175 -0.18 16.05 16.86
CA ILE A 175 -1.53 16.39 17.33
C ILE A 175 -2.36 17.02 16.21
N VAL A 176 -1.79 17.96 15.45
CA VAL A 176 -2.46 18.56 14.28
C VAL A 176 -2.82 17.49 13.24
N ALA A 177 -1.92 16.54 12.98
CA ALA A 177 -2.18 15.45 12.03
C ALA A 177 -3.33 14.55 12.53
N TYR A 178 -3.35 14.18 13.82
CA TYR A 178 -4.46 13.41 14.37
C TYR A 178 -5.79 14.19 14.35
N ASP A 179 -5.77 15.49 14.57
CA ASP A 179 -6.98 16.33 14.47
C ASP A 179 -7.54 16.35 13.06
N LYS A 180 -6.68 16.40 12.04
CA LYS A 180 -7.10 16.25 10.63
C LYS A 180 -7.72 14.88 10.37
N ALA A 181 -7.11 13.80 10.87
CA ALA A 181 -7.66 12.46 10.74
C ALA A 181 -9.04 12.33 11.42
N ILE A 182 -9.20 12.89 12.63
CA ILE A 182 -10.45 12.91 13.38
C ILE A 182 -11.53 13.72 12.65
N ALA A 183 -11.17 14.85 12.08
CA ALA A 183 -12.11 15.68 11.31
C ALA A 183 -12.65 14.93 10.08
N ILE A 184 -11.81 14.14 9.40
CA ILE A 184 -12.20 13.34 8.24
C ILE A 184 -13.01 12.11 8.70
N HIS A 185 -12.58 11.43 9.76
CA HIS A 185 -13.20 10.21 10.26
C HIS A 185 -13.40 10.25 11.78
N PRO A 186 -14.48 10.89 12.29
CA PRO A 186 -14.66 11.15 13.73
C PRO A 186 -14.76 9.90 14.63
N LYS A 187 -15.07 8.75 14.05
CA LYS A 187 -15.15 7.47 14.80
C LYS A 187 -13.85 6.66 14.77
N LYS A 188 -12.75 7.21 14.23
CA LYS A 188 -11.49 6.48 14.15
C LYS A 188 -10.76 6.51 15.49
N HIS A 189 -10.95 5.48 16.25
CA HIS A 189 -10.46 5.33 17.62
C HIS A 189 -8.92 5.42 17.74
N GLU A 190 -8.17 4.92 16.73
CA GLU A 190 -6.71 4.98 16.73
C GLU A 190 -6.18 6.41 16.74
N ALA A 191 -6.87 7.34 16.08
CA ALA A 191 -6.45 8.74 16.06
C ALA A 191 -6.53 9.38 17.45
N TYR A 192 -7.59 9.10 18.21
CA TYR A 192 -7.72 9.57 19.59
C TYR A 192 -6.68 8.93 20.50
N TYR A 193 -6.44 7.63 20.37
CA TYR A 193 -5.45 6.94 21.19
C TYR A 193 -4.03 7.49 20.96
N ASN A 194 -3.60 7.58 19.70
CA ASN A 194 -2.27 8.10 19.38
C ASN A 194 -2.12 9.59 19.75
N LYS A 195 -3.21 10.37 19.67
CA LYS A 195 -3.24 11.75 20.17
C LYS A 195 -3.07 11.79 21.68
N ALA A 196 -3.71 10.87 22.43
CA ALA A 196 -3.53 10.74 23.86
C ALA A 196 -2.07 10.39 24.23
N CYS A 197 -1.44 9.45 23.49
CA CYS A 197 0.00 9.14 23.66
C CYS A 197 0.87 10.40 23.49
N SER A 198 0.62 11.19 22.45
CA SER A 198 1.39 12.42 22.22
C SER A 198 1.24 13.45 23.34
N TYR A 199 0.05 13.56 23.95
CA TYR A 199 -0.15 14.41 25.12
C TYR A 199 0.49 13.83 26.40
N ALA A 200 0.45 12.52 26.58
CA ALA A 200 1.09 11.85 27.70
C ALA A 200 2.61 12.05 27.70
N LEU A 201 3.24 11.94 26.54
CA LEU A 201 4.67 12.20 26.35
C LEU A 201 5.05 13.66 26.70
N GLN A 202 4.12 14.60 26.53
CA GLN A 202 4.24 16.00 26.98
C GLN A 202 3.84 16.22 28.44
N ASN A 203 3.50 15.15 29.18
CA ASN A 203 3.00 15.20 30.56
C ASN A 203 1.71 16.04 30.71
N ASN A 204 0.89 16.14 29.67
CA ASN A 204 -0.40 16.85 29.72
C ASN A 204 -1.52 15.86 30.11
N ILE A 205 -1.75 15.71 31.42
CA ILE A 205 -2.69 14.74 32.00
C ILE A 205 -4.12 14.99 31.51
N GLU A 206 -4.56 16.25 31.46
CA GLU A 206 -5.92 16.59 31.10
C GLU A 206 -6.27 16.16 29.67
N LEU A 207 -5.47 16.59 28.70
CA LEU A 207 -5.70 16.26 27.29
C LEU A 207 -5.43 14.77 27.00
N THR A 208 -4.51 14.14 27.75
CA THR A 208 -4.30 12.68 27.70
C THR A 208 -5.59 11.94 28.07
N THR A 209 -6.15 12.25 29.24
CA THR A 209 -7.34 11.55 29.75
C THR A 209 -8.56 11.80 28.88
N GLN A 210 -8.76 13.03 28.41
CA GLN A 210 -9.86 13.36 27.50
C GLN A 210 -9.81 12.56 26.19
N ASN A 211 -8.64 12.46 25.57
CA ASN A 211 -8.51 11.75 24.29
C ASN A 211 -8.53 10.22 24.51
N LEU A 212 -7.88 9.70 25.54
CA LEU A 212 -7.94 8.28 25.91
C LEU A 212 -9.39 7.84 26.20
N GLN A 213 -10.17 8.66 26.94
CA GLN A 213 -11.58 8.38 27.18
C GLN A 213 -12.40 8.26 25.89
N LYS A 214 -12.15 9.11 24.90
CA LYS A 214 -12.80 9.01 23.58
C LYS A 214 -12.41 7.71 22.86
N ALA A 215 -11.14 7.32 22.88
CA ALA A 215 -10.68 6.06 22.31
C ALA A 215 -11.33 4.86 22.99
N ILE A 216 -11.38 4.86 24.34
CA ILE A 216 -12.02 3.82 25.17
C ILE A 216 -13.52 3.76 24.86
N LYS A 217 -14.23 4.89 24.78
CA LYS A 217 -15.64 4.91 24.47
C LYS A 217 -15.96 4.27 23.11
N LEU A 218 -15.07 4.43 22.13
CA LEU A 218 -15.22 3.84 20.80
C LEU A 218 -14.84 2.37 20.75
N TYR A 219 -13.83 1.94 21.54
CA TYR A 219 -13.36 0.56 21.59
C TYR A 219 -12.82 0.19 22.99
N PRO A 220 -13.71 -0.11 23.96
CA PRO A 220 -13.37 -0.14 25.40
C PRO A 220 -12.23 -1.09 25.76
N LYS A 221 -12.46 -2.40 25.66
CA LYS A 221 -11.52 -3.44 26.15
C LYS A 221 -10.10 -3.28 25.59
N LYS A 222 -9.99 -2.93 24.31
CA LYS A 222 -8.70 -2.76 23.62
C LYS A 222 -7.86 -1.66 24.27
N TYR A 223 -8.42 -0.46 24.41
CA TYR A 223 -7.64 0.71 24.82
C TYR A 223 -7.43 0.80 26.31
N GLN A 224 -8.33 0.25 27.13
CA GLN A 224 -8.06 0.08 28.56
C GLN A 224 -6.85 -0.85 28.78
N GLN A 225 -6.80 -1.97 28.04
CA GLN A 225 -5.69 -2.92 28.19
C GLN A 225 -4.38 -2.34 27.63
N LEU A 226 -4.39 -1.75 26.44
CA LEU A 226 -3.20 -1.13 25.84
C LEU A 226 -2.61 -0.05 26.75
N ALA A 227 -3.44 0.88 27.25
CA ALA A 227 -2.97 2.00 28.06
C ALA A 227 -2.34 1.57 29.39
N LYS A 228 -2.68 0.36 29.92
CA LYS A 228 -2.05 -0.17 31.13
C LYS A 228 -0.55 -0.44 30.97
N SER A 229 -0.11 -0.84 29.78
CA SER A 229 1.27 -1.28 29.52
C SER A 229 2.04 -0.41 28.53
N ASP A 230 1.36 0.48 27.81
CA ASP A 230 2.00 1.32 26.80
C ASP A 230 2.96 2.33 27.43
N PRO A 231 4.27 2.29 27.11
CA PRO A 231 5.27 3.17 27.72
C PRO A 231 5.04 4.66 27.42
N ASP A 232 4.30 5.01 26.36
CA ASP A 232 3.99 6.41 26.06
C ASP A 232 3.21 7.08 27.20
N PHE A 233 2.53 6.31 28.08
CA PHE A 233 1.81 6.81 29.25
C PHE A 233 2.61 6.80 30.57
N ASP A 234 3.86 6.40 30.59
CA ASP A 234 4.63 6.25 31.85
C ASP A 234 4.65 7.51 32.70
N LYS A 235 4.75 8.69 32.10
CA LYS A 235 4.74 9.98 32.80
C LYS A 235 3.42 10.28 33.53
N VAL A 236 2.31 9.75 33.01
CA VAL A 236 0.96 10.02 33.53
C VAL A 236 0.33 8.81 34.23
N ARG A 237 0.95 7.65 34.17
CA ARG A 237 0.40 6.36 34.64
C ARG A 237 -0.01 6.37 36.11
N ARG A 238 0.71 7.11 36.97
CA ARG A 238 0.42 7.22 38.41
C ARG A 238 -0.66 8.23 38.75
N ASN A 239 -1.14 9.01 37.78
CA ASN A 239 -2.18 9.99 37.99
C ASN A 239 -3.54 9.33 38.25
N LYS A 240 -4.26 9.79 39.29
CA LYS A 240 -5.54 9.21 39.71
C LYS A 240 -6.59 9.21 38.58
N ARG A 241 -6.75 10.34 37.87
CA ARG A 241 -7.70 10.45 36.75
C ARG A 241 -7.37 9.46 35.60
N PHE A 242 -6.09 9.24 35.34
CA PHE A 242 -5.67 8.26 34.36
C PHE A 242 -6.01 6.84 34.80
N GLN A 243 -5.75 6.50 36.06
CA GLN A 243 -6.05 5.17 36.61
C GLN A 243 -7.55 4.86 36.65
N GLU A 244 -8.39 5.87 36.94
CA GLU A 244 -9.87 5.74 36.94
C GLU A 244 -10.42 5.35 35.54
N LEU A 245 -9.76 5.75 34.46
CA LEU A 245 -10.17 5.37 33.10
C LEU A 245 -9.87 3.89 32.77
N LEU A 246 -8.98 3.26 33.54
CA LEU A 246 -8.49 1.89 33.26
C LEU A 246 -9.18 0.83 34.11
N GLN A 247 -10.06 1.23 35.01
CA GLN A 247 -10.92 0.35 35.81
C GLN A 247 -12.12 -0.10 34.96
#